data_ecadfe30412097852a73c8236e963ad1
#
_entry.id   ecadfe30412097852a73c8236e963ad1
#
_cell.length_a   1.000
_cell.length_b   1.000
_cell.length_c   1.000
_cell.angle_alpha   90.00
_cell.angle_beta   90.00
_cell.angle_gamma   90.00
#
_symmetry.space_group_name_H-M   'P 1'
#
loop_
_entity.id
_entity.type
_entity.pdbx_description
1 polymer ?
#
loop_
_entity_poly.entity_id
_entity_poly.type
_entity_poly.pdbx_seq_one_letter_code
_entity_poly.pdbx_strand_id
1 'polypeptide(L)'
;MSHGFLLHICVGAQFAGYEVNVSQVQVEINATPTVNSQPFRAADFATLTEALDYAAKGATGSNFYTGRGAIYASLTYGELREQALELSHKLLGLGLNRGDRVALVAETNPEFIRFFYACQYAGLIPVALPASVKVGAHAAYVAQLKQLLQASDAVAGVASEGYLPFLQEASEDLSMRMVDVPEAFHALPGDEQPLHQARPEDISYIQYTSGSTRFPRGVVIKHHTAMANLQAIIADGLKMNGKDRMMSWLPFYHDMGLVGFVLVPMCAQVSIDYLDTREFAMRPRQWLNLMTQTRATISFAPSFGYDLCARRVRPK
;
A
#
# COMPACT_ATOMS: atom_id res chain seq x y z
N MET A 1 -25.98 5.31 13.45
CA MET A 1 -25.09 5.50 14.59
C MET A 1 -23.69 5.19 14.07
N SER A 2 -22.93 6.23 13.79
CA SER A 2 -21.59 6.13 13.21
C SER A 2 -20.61 5.75 14.31
N HIS A 3 -20.04 4.55 14.24
CA HIS A 3 -18.89 4.22 15.05
C HIS A 3 -17.65 4.85 14.40
N GLY A 4 -17.30 6.05 14.88
CA GLY A 4 -16.04 6.68 14.56
C GLY A 4 -14.91 5.83 15.14
N PHE A 5 -14.03 5.34 14.27
CA PHE A 5 -12.77 4.73 14.67
C PHE A 5 -11.87 5.82 15.22
N LEU A 6 -11.68 5.82 16.55
CA LEU A 6 -10.62 6.62 17.16
C LEU A 6 -9.28 5.98 16.81
N LEU A 7 -8.57 6.60 15.87
CA LEU A 7 -7.16 6.32 15.61
C LEU A 7 -6.36 6.74 16.86
N HIS A 8 -5.81 5.80 17.61
CA HIS A 8 -4.84 6.13 18.66
C HIS A 8 -3.51 6.45 17.99
N ILE A 9 -3.24 7.74 17.84
CA ILE A 9 -2.02 8.28 17.26
C ILE A 9 -0.99 8.38 18.37
N CYS A 10 0.09 7.59 18.31
CA CYS A 10 1.29 7.86 19.10
C CYS A 10 2.21 8.78 18.29
N VAL A 11 2.08 10.09 18.49
CA VAL A 11 3.06 11.08 18.04
C VAL A 11 4.19 11.10 19.05
N GLY A 12 5.41 10.73 18.60
CA GLY A 12 6.64 10.90 19.36
C GLY A 12 6.64 10.23 20.73
N ALA A 13 6.74 8.91 20.80
CA ALA A 13 6.96 8.22 22.07
C ALA A 13 8.37 8.53 22.60
N GLN A 14 8.49 9.52 23.48
CA GLN A 14 9.59 9.59 24.42
C GLN A 14 9.41 8.47 25.43
N PHE A 15 10.05 7.33 25.21
CA PHE A 15 10.19 6.31 26.23
C PHE A 15 11.16 6.83 27.28
N ALA A 16 10.65 7.24 28.44
CA ALA A 16 11.44 7.71 29.56
C ALA A 16 12.43 6.61 29.99
N GLY A 17 13.73 6.88 29.86
CA GLY A 17 14.78 6.21 30.61
C GLY A 17 15.61 5.14 29.90
N TYR A 18 15.58 4.98 28.58
CA TYR A 18 16.46 4.03 27.89
C TYR A 18 17.31 4.71 26.79
N GLU A 19 18.61 4.89 27.04
CA GLU A 19 19.59 5.19 25.99
C GLU A 19 19.88 3.90 25.20
N VAL A 20 19.45 3.87 23.93
CA VAL A 20 19.85 2.81 22.99
C VAL A 20 21.18 3.22 22.37
N ASN A 21 22.27 2.58 22.75
CA ASN A 21 23.59 2.78 22.14
C ASN A 21 23.60 2.13 20.76
N VAL A 22 23.40 2.93 19.70
CA VAL A 22 23.47 2.50 18.31
C VAL A 22 24.91 2.65 17.85
N SER A 23 25.68 1.55 17.88
CA SER A 23 26.98 1.50 17.22
C SER A 23 26.77 1.79 15.73
N GLN A 24 27.42 2.84 15.22
CA GLN A 24 27.36 3.34 13.85
C GLN A 24 27.89 2.26 12.87
N VAL A 25 26.98 1.54 12.23
CA VAL A 25 27.27 0.91 10.95
C VAL A 25 26.79 1.91 9.90
N GLN A 26 27.72 2.65 9.30
CA GLN A 26 27.44 3.44 8.10
C GLN A 26 27.20 2.47 6.95
N VAL A 27 25.96 2.13 6.71
CA VAL A 27 25.50 1.60 5.43
C VAL A 27 25.08 2.81 4.62
N GLU A 28 25.73 3.05 3.47
CA GLU A 28 25.23 4.02 2.49
C GLU A 28 23.86 3.52 2.04
N ILE A 29 22.82 4.17 2.54
CA ILE A 29 21.45 3.81 2.27
C ILE A 29 20.96 4.75 1.18
N ASN A 30 20.74 4.25 -0.03
CA ASN A 30 20.03 4.96 -1.08
C ASN A 30 18.53 5.02 -0.75
N ALA A 31 18.19 5.60 0.38
CA ALA A 31 16.82 5.85 0.78
C ALA A 31 16.29 7.10 0.10
N THR A 32 14.99 7.13 -0.20
CA THR A 32 14.33 8.34 -0.69
C THR A 32 14.49 9.48 0.33
N PRO A 33 14.62 10.74 -0.11
CA PRO A 33 14.77 11.88 0.77
C PRO A 33 13.64 12.01 1.79
N THR A 34 13.95 12.62 2.92
CA THR A 34 12.96 12.88 3.99
C THR A 34 12.13 14.14 3.71
N VAL A 35 12.72 15.13 3.04
CA VAL A 35 12.10 16.42 2.81
C VAL A 35 12.04 16.73 1.32
N ASN A 36 10.90 17.26 0.89
CA ASN A 36 10.66 17.72 -0.46
C ASN A 36 10.97 19.21 -0.60
N SER A 37 11.41 19.64 -1.79
CA SER A 37 11.59 21.04 -2.12
C SER A 37 10.30 21.74 -2.56
N GLN A 38 9.27 20.95 -2.94
CA GLN A 38 7.98 21.51 -3.37
C GLN A 38 7.09 21.90 -2.19
N PRO A 39 6.15 22.86 -2.35
CA PRO A 39 5.21 23.22 -1.30
C PRO A 39 4.39 22.01 -0.83
N PHE A 40 4.22 21.88 0.49
CA PHE A 40 3.38 20.86 1.08
C PHE A 40 1.90 21.13 0.78
N ARG A 41 1.16 20.08 0.38
CA ARG A 41 -0.28 20.09 0.19
C ARG A 41 -0.91 18.98 1.02
N ALA A 42 -1.90 19.33 1.83
CA ALA A 42 -2.59 18.38 2.72
C ALA A 42 -3.71 17.61 1.99
N ALA A 43 -3.36 16.91 0.92
CA ALA A 43 -4.29 16.13 0.07
C ALA A 43 -5.43 16.95 -0.53
N ASP A 44 -5.24 18.24 -0.80
CA ASP A 44 -6.22 19.09 -1.50
C ASP A 44 -6.17 18.88 -3.02
N PHE A 45 -6.47 17.67 -3.45
CA PHE A 45 -6.52 17.22 -4.84
C PHE A 45 -7.90 16.62 -5.15
N ALA A 46 -8.30 16.65 -6.42
CA ALA A 46 -9.57 16.08 -6.84
C ALA A 46 -9.53 14.53 -6.91
N THR A 47 -8.38 13.97 -7.26
CA THR A 47 -8.21 12.52 -7.48
C THR A 47 -6.85 12.02 -6.96
N LEU A 48 -6.71 10.68 -6.80
CA LEU A 48 -5.43 10.07 -6.44
C LEU A 48 -4.37 10.23 -7.55
N THR A 49 -4.78 10.27 -8.82
CA THR A 49 -3.84 10.50 -9.92
C THR A 49 -3.30 11.92 -9.90
N GLU A 50 -4.15 12.94 -9.65
CA GLU A 50 -3.70 14.31 -9.46
C GLU A 50 -2.72 14.45 -8.29
N ALA A 51 -3.01 13.76 -7.17
CA ALA A 51 -2.12 13.73 -6.02
C ALA A 51 -0.75 13.12 -6.36
N LEU A 52 -0.73 12.00 -7.10
CA LEU A 52 0.52 11.38 -7.55
C LEU A 52 1.26 12.25 -8.58
N ASP A 53 0.55 12.87 -9.52
CA ASP A 53 1.14 13.81 -10.48
C ASP A 53 1.82 15.01 -9.78
N TYR A 54 1.27 15.43 -8.63
CA TYR A 54 1.90 16.46 -7.81
C TYR A 54 3.10 15.89 -7.04
N ALA A 55 2.95 14.78 -6.32
CA ALA A 55 4.00 14.18 -5.53
C ALA A 55 5.23 13.77 -6.38
N ALA A 56 5.00 13.36 -7.63
CA ALA A 56 6.03 12.99 -8.60
C ALA A 56 7.00 14.11 -8.98
N LYS A 57 6.65 15.37 -8.72
CA LYS A 57 7.55 16.51 -8.95
C LYS A 57 8.62 16.68 -7.87
N GLY A 58 8.49 15.91 -6.79
CA GLY A 58 9.42 15.90 -5.67
C GLY A 58 10.37 14.71 -5.71
N ALA A 59 11.14 14.58 -4.63
CA ALA A 59 12.15 13.52 -4.49
C ALA A 59 11.76 12.44 -3.46
N THR A 60 10.63 12.60 -2.78
CA THR A 60 10.14 11.64 -1.77
C THR A 60 9.56 10.38 -2.41
N GLY A 61 9.34 9.34 -1.60
CA GLY A 61 8.82 8.07 -2.09
C GLY A 61 8.84 6.98 -1.02
N SER A 62 8.85 5.74 -1.46
CA SER A 62 8.75 4.53 -0.65
C SER A 62 10.06 3.77 -0.60
N ASN A 63 10.42 3.25 0.57
CA ASN A 63 11.53 2.31 0.73
C ASN A 63 11.03 1.01 1.34
N PHE A 64 11.58 -0.11 0.89
CA PHE A 64 11.18 -1.44 1.31
C PHE A 64 12.35 -2.16 1.97
N TYR A 65 12.15 -2.64 3.19
CA TYR A 65 13.18 -3.21 4.03
C TYR A 65 13.00 -4.71 4.23
N THR A 66 14.12 -5.42 4.20
CA THR A 66 14.15 -6.81 4.68
C THR A 66 14.02 -6.85 6.21
N GLY A 67 13.67 -8.00 6.78
CA GLY A 67 13.65 -8.22 8.23
C GLY A 67 15.00 -8.08 8.93
N ARG A 68 16.09 -7.90 8.18
CA ARG A 68 17.42 -7.56 8.71
C ARG A 68 17.71 -6.06 8.66
N GLY A 69 16.80 -5.26 8.10
CA GLY A 69 16.93 -3.80 8.03
C GLY A 69 17.71 -3.28 6.83
N ALA A 70 18.00 -4.12 5.84
CA ALA A 70 18.55 -3.67 4.57
C ALA A 70 17.43 -3.22 3.62
N ILE A 71 17.63 -2.13 2.89
CA ILE A 71 16.74 -1.73 1.79
C ILE A 71 16.95 -2.73 0.65
N TYR A 72 15.84 -3.31 0.16
CA TYR A 72 15.89 -4.14 -1.05
C TYR A 72 15.25 -3.46 -2.26
N ALA A 73 14.42 -2.44 -2.04
CA ALA A 73 13.86 -1.63 -3.10
C ALA A 73 13.57 -0.21 -2.59
N SER A 74 13.71 0.77 -3.49
CA SER A 74 13.27 2.14 -3.31
C SER A 74 12.48 2.55 -4.54
N LEU A 75 11.45 3.39 -4.35
CA LEU A 75 10.56 3.82 -5.41
C LEU A 75 10.14 5.27 -5.10
N THR A 76 10.74 6.24 -5.77
CA THR A 76 10.29 7.63 -5.68
C THR A 76 8.90 7.79 -6.27
N TYR A 77 8.15 8.81 -5.88
CA TYR A 77 6.84 9.07 -6.50
C TYR A 77 6.96 9.45 -7.98
N GLY A 78 8.10 9.98 -8.41
CA GLY A 78 8.42 10.20 -9.82
C GLY A 78 8.50 8.88 -10.59
N GLU A 79 9.33 7.94 -10.13
CA GLU A 79 9.46 6.60 -10.71
C GLU A 79 8.14 5.83 -10.66
N LEU A 80 7.41 5.91 -9.53
CA LEU A 80 6.10 5.28 -9.42
C LEU A 80 5.15 5.79 -10.50
N ARG A 81 5.07 7.10 -10.70
CA ARG A 81 4.21 7.69 -11.73
C ARG A 81 4.59 7.23 -13.13
N GLU A 82 5.87 7.29 -13.50
CA GLU A 82 6.35 6.86 -14.82
C GLU A 82 6.03 5.38 -15.07
N GLN A 83 6.35 4.51 -14.13
CA GLN A 83 6.11 3.08 -14.24
C GLN A 83 4.61 2.73 -14.22
N ALA A 84 3.80 3.46 -13.44
CA ALA A 84 2.35 3.28 -13.45
C ALA A 84 1.71 3.71 -14.78
N LEU A 85 2.19 4.79 -15.41
CA LEU A 85 1.73 5.21 -16.73
C LEU A 85 2.09 4.18 -17.80
N GLU A 86 3.31 3.68 -17.81
CA GLU A 86 3.73 2.61 -18.75
C GLU A 86 2.87 1.36 -18.57
N LEU A 87 2.71 0.90 -17.33
CA LEU A 87 1.94 -0.30 -17.01
C LEU A 87 0.45 -0.12 -17.32
N SER A 88 -0.11 1.09 -17.21
CA SER A 88 -1.51 1.35 -17.57
C SER A 88 -1.77 1.10 -19.06
N HIS A 89 -0.87 1.48 -19.94
CA HIS A 89 -0.95 1.16 -21.38
C HIS A 89 -0.91 -0.36 -21.63
N LYS A 90 -0.09 -1.10 -20.86
CA LYS A 90 -0.02 -2.57 -20.95
C LYS A 90 -1.30 -3.25 -20.48
N LEU A 91 -1.91 -2.74 -19.39
CA LEU A 91 -3.21 -3.24 -18.92
C LEU A 91 -4.33 -2.99 -19.95
N LEU A 92 -4.34 -1.83 -20.60
CA LEU A 92 -5.29 -1.55 -21.69
C LEU A 92 -5.05 -2.44 -22.91
N GLY A 93 -3.80 -2.82 -23.20
CA GLY A 93 -3.44 -3.78 -24.25
C GLY A 93 -4.05 -5.17 -24.08
N LEU A 94 -4.51 -5.55 -22.89
CA LEU A 94 -5.31 -6.76 -22.64
C LEU A 94 -6.78 -6.62 -23.10
N GLY A 95 -7.18 -5.48 -23.64
CA GLY A 95 -8.56 -5.18 -24.01
C GLY A 95 -9.46 -4.93 -22.78
N LEU A 96 -8.89 -4.46 -21.67
CA LEU A 96 -9.66 -4.04 -20.50
C LEU A 96 -10.31 -2.69 -20.76
N ASN A 97 -11.52 -2.52 -20.22
CA ASN A 97 -12.32 -1.31 -20.39
C ASN A 97 -12.37 -0.52 -19.09
N ARG A 98 -12.63 0.78 -19.20
CA ARG A 98 -12.87 1.63 -18.03
C ARG A 98 -13.91 1.00 -17.10
N GLY A 99 -13.58 0.93 -15.81
CA GLY A 99 -14.41 0.34 -14.78
C GLY A 99 -14.22 -1.16 -14.60
N ASP A 100 -13.40 -1.82 -15.42
CA ASP A 100 -13.00 -3.21 -15.18
C ASP A 100 -12.17 -3.34 -13.91
N ARG A 101 -12.34 -4.45 -13.19
CA ARG A 101 -11.70 -4.68 -11.90
C ARG A 101 -10.48 -5.59 -12.09
N VAL A 102 -9.37 -5.14 -11.50
CA VAL A 102 -8.10 -5.88 -11.48
C VAL A 102 -7.81 -6.30 -10.04
N ALA A 103 -7.79 -7.60 -9.81
CA ALA A 103 -7.49 -8.18 -8.50
C ALA A 103 -5.97 -8.16 -8.25
N LEU A 104 -5.55 -7.57 -7.15
CA LEU A 104 -4.14 -7.45 -6.78
C LEU A 104 -3.92 -8.14 -5.44
N VAL A 105 -3.11 -9.21 -5.40
CA VAL A 105 -2.68 -9.77 -4.11
C VAL A 105 -1.77 -8.75 -3.43
N ALA A 106 -2.25 -8.19 -2.33
CA ALA A 106 -1.67 -6.99 -1.73
C ALA A 106 -0.51 -7.31 -0.78
N GLU A 107 0.60 -7.74 -1.37
CA GLU A 107 1.87 -7.92 -0.68
C GLU A 107 2.55 -6.58 -0.41
N THR A 108 3.37 -6.52 0.64
CA THR A 108 4.15 -5.32 0.97
C THR A 108 5.38 -5.22 0.07
N ASN A 109 5.17 -4.87 -1.20
CA ASN A 109 6.22 -4.73 -2.20
C ASN A 109 5.91 -3.59 -3.20
N PRO A 110 6.89 -3.14 -4.00
CA PRO A 110 6.69 -2.07 -4.98
C PRO A 110 5.64 -2.41 -6.04
N GLU A 111 5.52 -3.68 -6.45
CA GLU A 111 4.63 -4.10 -7.55
C GLU A 111 3.17 -3.82 -7.22
N PHE A 112 2.73 -4.13 -5.98
CA PHE A 112 1.36 -3.79 -5.59
C PHE A 112 1.05 -2.30 -5.80
N ILE A 113 1.97 -1.42 -5.40
CA ILE A 113 1.76 0.03 -5.52
C ILE A 113 1.76 0.45 -6.99
N ARG A 114 2.65 -0.10 -7.83
CA ARG A 114 2.69 0.15 -9.27
C ARG A 114 1.38 -0.23 -9.95
N PHE A 115 0.90 -1.45 -9.74
CA PHE A 115 -0.36 -1.93 -10.29
C PHE A 115 -1.57 -1.15 -9.77
N PHE A 116 -1.57 -0.78 -8.49
CA PHE A 116 -2.63 0.02 -7.92
C PHE A 116 -2.78 1.36 -8.65
N TYR A 117 -1.67 2.08 -8.88
CA TYR A 117 -1.71 3.35 -9.59
C TYR A 117 -1.83 3.20 -11.10
N ALA A 118 -1.32 2.13 -11.70
CA ALA A 118 -1.56 1.84 -13.11
C ALA A 118 -3.06 1.68 -13.40
N CYS A 119 -3.79 0.98 -12.53
CA CYS A 119 -5.25 0.89 -12.62
C CYS A 119 -5.91 2.29 -12.56
N GLN A 120 -5.43 3.18 -11.68
CA GLN A 120 -5.98 4.55 -11.56
C GLN A 120 -5.82 5.34 -12.87
N TYR A 121 -4.65 5.28 -13.53
CA TYR A 121 -4.40 5.96 -14.80
C TYR A 121 -5.13 5.32 -15.98
N ALA A 122 -5.32 4.00 -15.95
CA ALA A 122 -6.06 3.28 -16.97
C ALA A 122 -7.60 3.40 -16.83
N GLY A 123 -8.10 4.01 -15.74
CA GLY A 123 -9.53 4.05 -15.43
C GLY A 123 -10.08 2.69 -15.00
N LEU A 124 -9.21 1.77 -14.60
CA LEU A 124 -9.53 0.46 -14.02
C LEU A 124 -9.69 0.56 -12.51
N ILE A 125 -10.33 -0.44 -11.91
CA ILE A 125 -10.59 -0.46 -10.47
C ILE A 125 -9.71 -1.53 -9.81
N PRO A 126 -8.66 -1.16 -9.06
CA PRO A 126 -7.87 -2.11 -8.31
C PRO A 126 -8.67 -2.67 -7.13
N VAL A 127 -8.55 -3.98 -6.92
CA VAL A 127 -9.19 -4.72 -5.83
C VAL A 127 -8.10 -5.37 -5.00
N ALA A 128 -7.86 -4.86 -3.80
CA ALA A 128 -6.82 -5.39 -2.91
C ALA A 128 -7.26 -6.71 -2.27
N LEU A 129 -6.59 -7.80 -2.64
CA LEU A 129 -6.83 -9.14 -2.07
C LEU A 129 -5.86 -9.43 -0.92
N PRO A 130 -6.27 -10.20 0.10
CA PRO A 130 -5.41 -10.54 1.23
C PRO A 130 -4.20 -11.38 0.79
N ALA A 131 -3.00 -10.97 1.22
CA ALA A 131 -1.73 -11.68 1.04
C ALA A 131 -1.37 -12.44 2.33
N SER A 132 -2.24 -13.32 2.79
CA SER A 132 -2.05 -14.04 4.06
C SER A 132 -2.51 -15.49 3.94
N VAL A 133 -1.53 -16.39 3.87
CA VAL A 133 -1.79 -17.85 3.92
C VAL A 133 -1.37 -18.38 5.28
N LYS A 134 -2.32 -18.96 6.01
CA LYS A 134 -2.00 -19.71 7.22
C LYS A 134 -1.46 -21.09 6.83
N VAL A 135 -0.49 -21.60 7.57
CA VAL A 135 0.05 -22.94 7.34
C VAL A 135 -1.09 -23.97 7.39
N GLY A 136 -1.19 -24.81 6.35
CA GLY A 136 -2.23 -25.83 6.23
C GLY A 136 -3.62 -25.33 5.79
N ALA A 137 -3.76 -24.06 5.42
CA ALA A 137 -5.04 -23.44 5.04
C ALA A 137 -5.19 -23.22 3.52
N HIS A 138 -4.54 -24.03 2.66
CA HIS A 138 -4.57 -23.88 1.20
C HIS A 138 -6.01 -23.77 0.67
N ALA A 139 -6.83 -24.78 0.86
CA ALA A 139 -8.20 -24.80 0.34
C ALA A 139 -9.08 -23.64 0.88
N ALA A 140 -8.88 -23.26 2.14
CA ALA A 140 -9.63 -22.15 2.74
C ALA A 140 -9.22 -20.80 2.12
N TYR A 141 -7.93 -20.61 1.83
CA TYR A 141 -7.43 -19.41 1.19
C TYR A 141 -7.87 -19.31 -0.27
N VAL A 142 -7.79 -20.41 -1.03
CA VAL A 142 -8.30 -20.47 -2.42
C VAL A 142 -9.80 -20.18 -2.45
N ALA A 143 -10.60 -20.78 -1.58
CA ALA A 143 -12.02 -20.51 -1.47
C ALA A 143 -12.32 -19.04 -1.14
N GLN A 144 -11.54 -18.44 -0.24
CA GLN A 144 -11.63 -17.01 0.05
C GLN A 144 -11.33 -16.15 -1.17
N LEU A 145 -10.21 -16.40 -1.87
CA LEU A 145 -9.85 -15.67 -3.09
C LEU A 145 -10.95 -15.79 -4.15
N LYS A 146 -11.47 -17.00 -4.40
CA LYS A 146 -12.55 -17.25 -5.36
C LYS A 146 -13.78 -16.40 -5.06
N GLN A 147 -14.21 -16.34 -3.80
CA GLN A 147 -15.34 -15.51 -3.37
C GLN A 147 -15.08 -14.01 -3.62
N LEU A 148 -13.86 -13.53 -3.33
CA LEU A 148 -13.50 -12.13 -3.53
C LEU A 148 -13.45 -11.76 -5.02
N LEU A 149 -12.90 -12.64 -5.87
CA LEU A 149 -12.89 -12.50 -7.32
C LEU A 149 -14.32 -12.45 -7.89
N GLN A 150 -15.19 -13.36 -7.48
CA GLN A 150 -16.60 -13.37 -7.90
C GLN A 150 -17.34 -12.13 -7.44
N ALA A 151 -17.17 -11.72 -6.17
CA ALA A 151 -17.86 -10.56 -5.61
C ALA A 151 -17.42 -9.24 -6.24
N SER A 152 -16.21 -9.16 -6.79
CA SER A 152 -15.70 -7.97 -7.48
C SER A 152 -15.91 -8.02 -8.99
N ASP A 153 -16.33 -9.15 -9.58
CA ASP A 153 -16.29 -9.40 -11.02
C ASP A 153 -14.91 -9.03 -11.61
N ALA A 154 -13.82 -9.44 -10.96
CA ALA A 154 -12.49 -9.15 -11.45
C ALA A 154 -12.21 -9.84 -12.77
N VAL A 155 -11.63 -9.12 -13.73
CA VAL A 155 -11.34 -9.61 -15.09
C VAL A 155 -9.87 -9.88 -15.34
N ALA A 156 -9.00 -9.43 -14.44
CA ALA A 156 -7.57 -9.76 -14.43
C ALA A 156 -7.09 -9.91 -12.98
N GLY A 157 -6.02 -10.65 -12.79
CA GLY A 157 -5.45 -10.91 -11.47
C GLY A 157 -3.93 -10.91 -11.47
N VAL A 158 -3.32 -10.27 -10.47
CA VAL A 158 -1.87 -10.14 -10.32
C VAL A 158 -1.45 -10.67 -8.96
N ALA A 159 -0.47 -11.55 -8.95
CA ALA A 159 0.13 -12.10 -7.75
C ALA A 159 1.62 -12.38 -7.97
N SER A 160 2.45 -12.30 -6.91
CA SER A 160 3.83 -12.81 -7.02
C SER A 160 3.84 -14.33 -7.20
N GLU A 161 5.00 -14.88 -7.59
CA GLU A 161 5.19 -16.34 -7.74
C GLU A 161 4.69 -17.14 -6.52
N GLY A 162 4.87 -16.59 -5.31
CA GLY A 162 4.46 -17.26 -4.07
C GLY A 162 2.95 -17.34 -3.86
N TYR A 163 2.17 -16.50 -4.51
CA TYR A 163 0.71 -16.44 -4.40
C TYR A 163 -0.01 -16.82 -5.68
N LEU A 164 0.67 -16.81 -6.83
CA LEU A 164 0.08 -17.08 -8.14
C LEU A 164 -0.66 -18.43 -8.19
N PRO A 165 -0.12 -19.56 -7.69
CA PRO A 165 -0.83 -20.83 -7.74
C PRO A 165 -2.20 -20.79 -7.06
N PHE A 166 -2.33 -20.07 -5.93
CA PHE A 166 -3.61 -19.92 -5.24
C PHE A 166 -4.59 -19.05 -6.02
N LEU A 167 -4.10 -17.98 -6.66
CA LEU A 167 -4.94 -17.09 -7.44
C LEU A 167 -5.42 -17.75 -8.72
N GLN A 168 -4.56 -18.54 -9.39
CA GLN A 168 -4.91 -19.33 -10.57
C GLN A 168 -5.97 -20.37 -10.23
N GLU A 169 -5.77 -21.18 -9.18
CA GLU A 169 -6.76 -22.17 -8.72
C GLU A 169 -8.10 -21.51 -8.36
N ALA A 170 -8.06 -20.34 -7.71
CA ALA A 170 -9.26 -19.60 -7.35
C ALA A 170 -10.03 -19.05 -8.56
N SER A 171 -9.36 -18.86 -9.70
CA SER A 171 -9.89 -18.27 -10.92
C SER A 171 -10.21 -19.27 -12.03
N GLU A 172 -9.96 -20.59 -11.86
CA GLU A 172 -10.12 -21.60 -12.91
C GLU A 172 -11.49 -21.59 -13.61
N ASP A 173 -12.57 -21.36 -12.86
CA ASP A 173 -13.94 -21.32 -13.38
C ASP A 173 -14.42 -19.89 -13.71
N LEU A 174 -13.55 -18.89 -13.67
CA LEU A 174 -13.87 -17.50 -13.91
C LEU A 174 -13.36 -17.03 -15.27
N SER A 175 -14.13 -16.20 -15.95
CA SER A 175 -13.76 -15.64 -17.25
C SER A 175 -12.78 -14.48 -17.09
N MET A 176 -11.56 -14.76 -16.63
CA MET A 176 -10.52 -13.75 -16.49
C MET A 176 -9.64 -13.68 -17.74
N ARG A 177 -9.23 -12.47 -18.13
CA ARG A 177 -8.39 -12.20 -19.30
C ARG A 177 -6.96 -12.68 -19.08
N MET A 178 -6.42 -12.43 -17.89
CA MET A 178 -5.08 -12.81 -17.49
C MET A 178 -4.98 -12.94 -15.95
N VAL A 179 -4.31 -13.98 -15.49
CA VAL A 179 -3.94 -14.19 -14.10
C VAL A 179 -2.49 -14.65 -14.08
N ASP A 180 -1.58 -13.75 -13.69
CA ASP A 180 -0.14 -14.04 -13.79
C ASP A 180 0.69 -13.19 -12.80
N VAL A 181 2.01 -13.40 -12.85
CA VAL A 181 3.00 -12.60 -12.12
C VAL A 181 3.17 -11.20 -12.73
N PRO A 182 3.63 -10.20 -11.96
CA PRO A 182 3.89 -8.85 -12.44
C PRO A 182 4.73 -8.81 -13.74
N GLU A 183 5.77 -9.63 -13.82
CA GLU A 183 6.69 -9.69 -14.93
C GLU A 183 6.01 -10.03 -16.27
N ALA A 184 4.99 -10.90 -16.22
CA ALA A 184 4.20 -11.25 -17.41
C ALA A 184 3.39 -10.05 -17.92
N PHE A 185 2.83 -9.23 -17.02
CA PHE A 185 2.15 -7.99 -17.39
C PHE A 185 3.12 -6.92 -17.90
N HIS A 186 4.31 -6.81 -17.31
CA HIS A 186 5.35 -5.91 -17.79
C HIS A 186 5.87 -6.27 -19.19
N ALA A 187 5.76 -7.53 -19.61
CA ALA A 187 6.14 -7.99 -20.94
C ALA A 187 5.07 -7.75 -22.02
N LEU A 188 3.85 -7.36 -21.64
CA LEU A 188 2.79 -7.10 -22.62
C LEU A 188 3.11 -5.90 -23.52
N PRO A 189 2.63 -5.91 -24.77
CA PRO A 189 2.64 -4.71 -25.60
C PRO A 189 1.73 -3.64 -24.98
N GLY A 190 2.16 -2.39 -25.06
CA GLY A 190 1.32 -1.27 -24.64
C GLY A 190 0.27 -0.94 -25.69
N ASP A 191 -0.88 -0.42 -25.25
CA ASP A 191 -1.87 0.22 -26.12
C ASP A 191 -1.54 1.71 -26.23
N GLU A 192 -1.65 2.29 -27.42
CA GLU A 192 -1.39 3.73 -27.65
C GLU A 192 -2.62 4.61 -27.35
N GLN A 193 -3.73 4.02 -26.90
CA GLN A 193 -4.92 4.80 -26.56
C GLN A 193 -4.62 5.84 -25.45
N PRO A 194 -5.24 7.03 -25.54
CA PRO A 194 -5.12 8.02 -24.48
C PRO A 194 -5.60 7.47 -23.13
N LEU A 195 -4.80 7.68 -22.09
CA LEU A 195 -5.17 7.26 -20.74
C LEU A 195 -6.38 8.03 -20.23
N HIS A 196 -7.13 7.40 -19.36
CA HIS A 196 -8.30 8.01 -18.75
C HIS A 196 -7.92 9.09 -17.76
N GLN A 197 -8.50 10.28 -17.92
CA GLN A 197 -8.41 11.32 -16.90
C GLN A 197 -9.42 10.98 -15.79
N ALA A 198 -8.94 10.57 -14.62
CA ALA A 198 -9.76 10.25 -13.48
C ALA A 198 -10.62 11.46 -13.04
N ARG A 199 -11.85 11.19 -12.64
CA ARG A 199 -12.80 12.19 -12.13
C ARG A 199 -13.15 11.90 -10.67
N PRO A 200 -13.55 12.91 -9.89
CA PRO A 200 -13.91 12.72 -8.49
C PRO A 200 -14.99 11.65 -8.25
N GLU A 201 -15.91 11.48 -9.18
CA GLU A 201 -17.03 10.50 -9.11
C GLU A 201 -16.65 9.09 -9.53
N ASP A 202 -15.49 8.91 -10.18
CA ASP A 202 -15.00 7.59 -10.59
C ASP A 202 -14.67 6.75 -9.36
N ILE A 203 -14.86 5.43 -9.49
CA ILE A 203 -14.45 4.48 -8.48
C ILE A 203 -12.93 4.40 -8.48
N SER A 204 -12.34 4.70 -7.34
CA SER A 204 -10.90 4.67 -7.14
C SER A 204 -10.40 3.26 -6.84
N TYR A 205 -11.05 2.55 -5.93
CA TYR A 205 -10.69 1.17 -5.59
C TYR A 205 -11.83 0.47 -4.84
N ILE A 206 -11.72 -0.86 -4.77
CA ILE A 206 -12.57 -1.69 -3.91
C ILE A 206 -11.70 -2.26 -2.80
N GLN A 207 -12.14 -2.09 -1.56
CA GLN A 207 -11.48 -2.65 -0.38
C GLN A 207 -12.42 -3.57 0.38
N TYR A 208 -11.96 -4.78 0.65
CA TYR A 208 -12.71 -5.73 1.47
C TYR A 208 -12.50 -5.46 2.95
N THR A 209 -13.59 -5.39 3.69
CA THR A 209 -13.57 -5.25 5.15
C THR A 209 -13.67 -6.62 5.80
N SER A 210 -12.98 -6.78 6.93
CA SER A 210 -13.06 -7.97 7.80
C SER A 210 -14.38 -8.06 8.59
N GLY A 211 -15.46 -7.42 8.09
CA GLY A 211 -16.74 -7.21 8.76
C GLY A 211 -17.21 -8.34 9.67
N SER A 212 -18.09 -8.01 10.62
CA SER A 212 -18.74 -8.93 11.58
C SER A 212 -19.64 -9.99 10.90
N THR A 213 -19.76 -9.97 9.58
CA THR A 213 -20.52 -10.93 8.77
C THR A 213 -19.62 -12.03 8.26
N ARG A 214 -20.21 -13.21 8.03
CA ARG A 214 -19.51 -14.42 7.57
C ARG A 214 -18.71 -14.24 6.26
N PHE A 215 -19.02 -13.20 5.49
CA PHE A 215 -18.35 -12.88 4.21
C PHE A 215 -17.83 -11.44 4.21
N PRO A 216 -16.59 -11.20 3.74
CA PRO A 216 -16.06 -9.86 3.56
C PRO A 216 -16.96 -9.06 2.60
N ARG A 217 -17.21 -7.80 2.93
CA ARG A 217 -17.94 -6.87 2.04
C ARG A 217 -16.95 -6.01 1.28
N GLY A 218 -17.06 -5.96 -0.04
CA GLY A 218 -16.34 -5.03 -0.88
C GLY A 218 -16.92 -3.63 -0.74
N VAL A 219 -16.15 -2.72 -0.17
CA VAL A 219 -16.51 -1.30 -0.08
C VAL A 219 -15.98 -0.59 -1.30
N VAL A 220 -16.89 0.02 -2.07
CA VAL A 220 -16.58 0.81 -3.25
C VAL A 220 -16.21 2.22 -2.83
N ILE A 221 -14.98 2.64 -3.11
CA ILE A 221 -14.44 3.95 -2.74
C ILE A 221 -14.26 4.79 -4.00
N LYS A 222 -14.90 5.96 -4.04
CA LYS A 222 -14.72 6.96 -5.11
C LYS A 222 -13.57 7.90 -4.79
N HIS A 223 -13.00 8.54 -5.82
CA HIS A 223 -11.88 9.48 -5.62
C HIS A 223 -12.24 10.59 -4.63
N HIS A 224 -13.38 11.27 -4.78
CA HIS A 224 -13.76 12.34 -3.86
C HIS A 224 -13.91 11.86 -2.41
N THR A 225 -14.42 10.63 -2.21
CA THR A 225 -14.53 10.03 -0.86
C THR A 225 -13.15 9.73 -0.27
N ALA A 226 -12.25 9.16 -1.07
CA ALA A 226 -10.86 8.91 -0.66
C ALA A 226 -10.16 10.22 -0.31
N MET A 227 -10.24 11.23 -1.18
CA MET A 227 -9.54 12.50 -1.01
C MET A 227 -10.04 13.28 0.22
N ALA A 228 -11.36 13.33 0.46
CA ALA A 228 -11.92 13.95 1.66
C ALA A 228 -11.42 13.28 2.95
N ASN A 229 -11.37 11.94 2.97
CA ASN A 229 -10.85 11.18 4.11
C ASN A 229 -9.34 11.41 4.31
N LEU A 230 -8.56 11.40 3.23
CA LEU A 230 -7.12 11.64 3.26
C LEU A 230 -6.79 13.04 3.75
N GLN A 231 -7.53 14.05 3.28
CA GLN A 231 -7.38 15.43 3.74
C GLN A 231 -7.66 15.55 5.25
N ALA A 232 -8.75 14.95 5.74
CA ALA A 232 -9.06 14.94 7.17
C ALA A 232 -7.97 14.23 8.00
N ILE A 233 -7.44 13.09 7.52
CA ILE A 233 -6.36 12.38 8.21
C ILE A 233 -5.10 13.24 8.25
N ILE A 234 -4.69 13.84 7.13
CA ILE A 234 -3.43 14.58 7.00
C ILE A 234 -3.50 15.91 7.75
N ALA A 235 -4.55 16.70 7.52
CA ALA A 235 -4.66 18.05 8.06
C ALA A 235 -5.14 18.07 9.52
N ASP A 236 -6.20 17.32 9.84
CA ASP A 236 -6.87 17.43 11.14
C ASP A 236 -6.42 16.34 12.12
N GLY A 237 -6.28 15.12 11.63
CA GLY A 237 -5.91 13.95 12.45
C GLY A 237 -4.43 13.94 12.80
N LEU A 238 -3.57 13.79 11.83
CA LEU A 238 -2.10 13.67 11.99
C LEU A 238 -1.40 15.03 12.05
N LYS A 239 -2.02 16.08 11.52
CA LYS A 239 -1.45 17.43 11.42
C LYS A 239 -0.06 17.41 10.75
N MET A 240 0.01 16.68 9.65
CA MET A 240 1.25 16.42 8.93
C MET A 240 1.81 17.69 8.29
N ASN A 241 3.11 17.65 8.07
CA ASN A 241 3.84 18.68 7.35
C ASN A 241 4.93 18.04 6.47
N GLY A 242 5.55 18.82 5.58
CA GLY A 242 6.52 18.31 4.60
C GLY A 242 7.84 17.79 5.18
N LYS A 243 8.03 17.81 6.51
CA LYS A 243 9.21 17.27 7.19
C LYS A 243 8.94 15.89 7.82
N ASP A 244 7.69 15.42 7.76
CA ASP A 244 7.34 14.12 8.31
C ASP A 244 7.90 12.98 7.45
N ARG A 245 8.14 11.87 8.11
CA ARG A 245 8.51 10.59 7.51
C ARG A 245 7.72 9.48 8.20
N MET A 246 7.20 8.56 7.41
CA MET A 246 6.35 7.50 7.92
C MET A 246 7.06 6.15 7.92
N MET A 247 6.64 5.26 8.83
CA MET A 247 7.11 3.87 8.89
C MET A 247 5.93 2.94 9.14
N SER A 248 5.83 1.81 8.39
CA SER A 248 4.77 0.84 8.56
C SER A 248 5.21 -0.59 8.33
N TRP A 249 4.56 -1.53 9.03
CA TRP A 249 4.58 -2.97 8.78
C TRP A 249 3.18 -3.51 8.48
N LEU A 250 2.17 -2.63 8.36
CA LEU A 250 0.79 -3.03 8.17
C LEU A 250 0.54 -3.55 6.75
N PRO A 251 -0.28 -4.59 6.60
CA PRO A 251 -0.55 -5.18 5.30
C PRO A 251 -1.37 -4.24 4.41
N PHE A 252 -1.08 -4.19 3.13
CA PHE A 252 -1.71 -3.30 2.16
C PHE A 252 -3.17 -3.65 1.84
N TYR A 253 -3.62 -4.88 2.12
CA TYR A 253 -5.03 -5.25 1.97
C TYR A 253 -5.94 -4.77 3.11
N HIS A 254 -5.36 -4.24 4.19
CA HIS A 254 -6.11 -3.67 5.31
C HIS A 254 -6.24 -2.16 5.18
N ASP A 255 -7.37 -1.57 5.58
CA ASP A 255 -7.63 -0.13 5.49
C ASP A 255 -6.53 0.72 6.16
N MET A 256 -6.10 0.33 7.36
CA MET A 256 -5.03 1.03 8.07
C MET A 256 -3.71 0.99 7.30
N GLY A 257 -3.41 -0.10 6.58
CA GLY A 257 -2.22 -0.22 5.73
C GLY A 257 -2.37 0.55 4.41
N LEU A 258 -3.46 0.32 3.68
CA LEU A 258 -3.69 0.95 2.38
C LEU A 258 -3.92 2.46 2.54
N VAL A 259 -4.92 2.85 3.30
CA VAL A 259 -5.25 4.28 3.44
C VAL A 259 -4.17 5.00 4.25
N GLY A 260 -3.81 4.47 5.43
CA GLY A 260 -2.92 5.15 6.35
C GLY A 260 -1.46 5.19 5.91
N PHE A 261 -1.00 4.21 5.12
CA PHE A 261 0.42 4.10 4.81
C PHE A 261 0.76 3.95 3.31
N VAL A 262 -0.19 3.72 2.41
CA VAL A 262 0.06 3.83 0.97
C VAL A 262 -0.46 5.17 0.45
N LEU A 263 -1.71 5.52 0.75
CA LEU A 263 -2.33 6.73 0.20
C LEU A 263 -1.92 8.00 0.96
N VAL A 264 -1.91 7.98 2.30
CA VAL A 264 -1.57 9.16 3.12
C VAL A 264 -0.18 9.71 2.81
N PRO A 265 0.93 8.93 2.85
CA PRO A 265 2.25 9.51 2.61
C PRO A 265 2.41 10.06 1.20
N MET A 266 1.82 9.43 0.19
CA MET A 266 1.84 9.94 -1.18
C MET A 266 1.06 11.24 -1.30
N CYS A 267 -0.16 11.33 -0.75
CA CYS A 267 -0.98 12.54 -0.77
C CYS A 267 -0.41 13.67 0.09
N ALA A 268 0.43 13.36 1.07
CA ALA A 268 1.20 14.31 1.89
C ALA A 268 2.60 14.60 1.33
N GLN A 269 2.99 14.01 0.22
CA GLN A 269 4.30 14.16 -0.42
C GLN A 269 5.48 13.87 0.53
N VAL A 270 5.34 12.92 1.45
CA VAL A 270 6.38 12.54 2.41
C VAL A 270 6.88 11.13 2.14
N SER A 271 8.11 10.84 2.56
CA SER A 271 8.67 9.49 2.40
C SER A 271 8.09 8.51 3.41
N ILE A 272 7.99 7.25 2.99
CA ILE A 272 7.53 6.12 3.78
C ILE A 272 8.51 4.95 3.70
N ASP A 273 8.70 4.28 4.83
CA ASP A 273 9.50 3.06 4.97
C ASP A 273 8.59 1.88 5.29
N TYR A 274 8.75 0.76 4.56
CA TYR A 274 7.93 -0.43 4.75
C TYR A 274 8.75 -1.61 5.23
N LEU A 275 8.23 -2.30 6.24
CA LEU A 275 8.66 -3.62 6.67
C LEU A 275 7.52 -4.60 6.39
N ASP A 276 7.81 -5.75 5.78
CA ASP A 276 6.77 -6.75 5.54
C ASP A 276 6.15 -7.25 6.85
N THR A 277 4.84 -7.52 6.84
CA THR A 277 4.08 -7.96 8.02
C THR A 277 4.61 -9.25 8.64
N ARG A 278 5.09 -10.20 7.82
CA ARG A 278 5.68 -11.46 8.31
C ARG A 278 7.04 -11.23 8.95
N GLU A 279 7.84 -10.33 8.37
CA GLU A 279 9.13 -9.93 8.93
C GLU A 279 8.95 -9.23 10.28
N PHE A 280 7.93 -8.36 10.40
CA PHE A 280 7.55 -7.79 11.68
C PHE A 280 7.13 -8.87 12.70
N ALA A 281 6.28 -9.82 12.31
CA ALA A 281 5.84 -10.88 13.21
C ALA A 281 7.00 -11.74 13.73
N MET A 282 7.99 -12.02 12.88
CA MET A 282 9.20 -12.76 13.27
C MET A 282 10.13 -11.91 14.14
N ARG A 283 10.27 -10.62 13.85
CA ARG A 283 11.24 -9.71 14.47
C ARG A 283 10.61 -8.35 14.81
N PRO A 284 9.70 -8.25 15.79
CA PRO A 284 8.97 -7.01 16.08
C PRO A 284 9.88 -5.82 16.40
N ARG A 285 11.05 -6.06 17.03
CA ARG A 285 12.02 -5.01 17.34
C ARG A 285 12.56 -4.31 16.09
N GLN A 286 12.53 -4.97 14.93
CA GLN A 286 13.02 -4.37 13.69
C GLN A 286 12.21 -3.13 13.29
N TRP A 287 10.91 -3.11 13.58
CA TRP A 287 10.10 -1.92 13.40
C TRP A 287 10.64 -0.72 14.20
N LEU A 288 10.95 -0.92 15.49
CA LEU A 288 11.50 0.14 16.35
C LEU A 288 12.91 0.58 15.89
N ASN A 289 13.74 -0.38 15.49
CA ASN A 289 15.07 -0.09 14.94
C ASN A 289 14.98 0.77 13.68
N LEU A 290 14.11 0.41 12.74
CA LEU A 290 13.92 1.16 11.51
C LEU A 290 13.34 2.55 11.77
N MET A 291 12.38 2.70 12.69
CA MET A 291 11.87 4.02 13.09
C MET A 291 13.00 4.93 13.60
N THR A 292 13.90 4.39 14.43
CA THR A 292 15.06 5.13 14.93
C THR A 292 16.04 5.46 13.83
N GLN A 293 16.36 4.48 12.98
CA GLN A 293 17.34 4.59 11.90
C GLN A 293 16.91 5.61 10.84
N THR A 294 15.63 5.55 10.42
CA THR A 294 15.08 6.41 9.38
C THR A 294 14.56 7.74 9.92
N ARG A 295 14.53 7.90 11.26
CA ARG A 295 13.95 9.05 11.95
C ARG A 295 12.48 9.26 11.56
N ALA A 296 11.72 8.17 11.42
CA ALA A 296 10.30 8.25 11.14
C ALA A 296 9.57 8.99 12.28
N THR A 297 8.75 9.97 11.91
CA THR A 297 8.00 10.81 12.86
C THR A 297 6.60 10.28 13.10
N ILE A 298 6.06 9.48 12.15
CA ILE A 298 4.71 8.94 12.21
C ILE A 298 4.74 7.44 11.97
N SER A 299 4.19 6.70 12.92
CA SER A 299 3.88 5.28 12.79
C SER A 299 2.74 4.92 13.74
N PHE A 300 1.84 4.08 13.30
CA PHE A 300 0.75 3.57 14.13
C PHE A 300 0.45 2.11 13.77
N ALA A 301 -0.09 1.37 14.73
CA ALA A 301 -0.40 -0.03 14.59
C ALA A 301 -1.51 -0.44 15.57
N PRO A 302 -2.18 -1.58 15.37
CA PRO A 302 -3.05 -2.17 16.37
C PRO A 302 -2.29 -2.45 17.66
N SER A 303 -2.99 -2.44 18.80
CA SER A 303 -2.41 -2.60 20.15
C SER A 303 -1.50 -3.82 20.28
N PHE A 304 -1.85 -4.94 19.66
CA PHE A 304 -1.03 -6.15 19.70
C PHE A 304 0.38 -5.97 19.12
N GLY A 305 0.57 -5.04 18.17
CA GLY A 305 1.88 -4.73 17.60
C GLY A 305 2.83 -4.16 18.66
N TYR A 306 2.34 -3.27 19.49
CA TYR A 306 3.10 -2.71 20.64
C TYR A 306 3.37 -3.78 21.69
N ASP A 307 2.38 -4.64 22.00
CA ASP A 307 2.55 -5.75 22.94
C ASP A 307 3.64 -6.73 22.48
N LEU A 308 3.67 -7.05 21.18
CA LEU A 308 4.73 -7.91 20.62
C LEU A 308 6.11 -7.27 20.78
N CYS A 309 6.23 -5.97 20.53
CA CYS A 309 7.47 -5.24 20.74
C CYS A 309 7.89 -5.29 22.21
N ALA A 310 6.99 -4.95 23.12
CA ALA A 310 7.26 -4.92 24.58
C ALA A 310 7.74 -6.28 25.11
N ARG A 311 7.11 -7.39 24.68
CA ARG A 311 7.50 -8.76 25.11
C ARG A 311 8.86 -9.20 24.54
N ARG A 312 9.30 -8.63 23.42
CA ARG A 312 10.54 -9.03 22.73
C ARG A 312 11.71 -8.08 23.00
N VAL A 313 11.47 -6.91 23.56
CA VAL A 313 12.52 -6.00 24.06
C VAL A 313 12.93 -6.48 25.44
N ARG A 314 14.14 -7.02 25.56
CA ARG A 314 14.73 -7.36 26.87
C ARG A 314 15.39 -6.10 27.43
N PRO A 315 15.18 -5.76 28.71
CA PRO A 315 16.01 -4.76 29.38
C PRO A 315 17.48 -5.20 29.27
N LYS A 316 18.38 -4.27 28.97
CA LYS A 316 19.82 -4.52 29.04
C LYS A 316 20.28 -4.51 30.50
#